data_e28619d4049e41a398887dc958831379
#
_entry.id   e28619d4049e41a398887dc958831379
#
_cell.length_a   1.000
_cell.length_b   1.000
_cell.length_c   1.000
_cell.angle_alpha   90.00
_cell.angle_beta   90.00
_cell.angle_gamma   90.00
#
_symmetry.space_group_name_H-M   'P 1'
#
loop_
_entity.id
_entity.type
_entity.pdbx_description
1 polymer ?
#
loop_
_entity_poly.entity_id
_entity_poly.type
_entity_poly.pdbx_seq_one_letter_code
_entity_poly.pdbx_strand_id
1 'polypeptide(L)'
;MRGNIAMEIRAVDEAFRPELIIFAPALPALGRTTVDGVQRLHGVEICKTELSRDPKNPVVEDNLVSLLSRIYEEKIQLKRLPEIRSSSFSLTESRIFVCDAETDEDLSRIVQAADSSQKTTLYIGTAGIADRLMELERPSFPALGVAASISTVTNRQMHFCEQQGITLIRLPVDKILQGSDTAERYVQEAVDALNRSEDTIFLTDTAYNRELLEASYQAGDTLGLTPLEIGDRVRSIIGHGATEILRQAKVSGVFLTGGDTALGLLMNIGADGSEILSEIMVGIPLIQVKGGEFDGLKLVTKAGAFGADDAIAFAMRKLKEHL
;
A
#
# COMPACT_ATOMS: atom_id res chain seq x y z
N MET A 1 -14.65 -23.04 0.65
CA MET A 1 -15.22 -24.24 -0.03
C MET A 1 -16.30 -24.90 0.82
N ARG A 2 -17.08 -24.11 1.54
CA ARG A 2 -18.25 -24.59 2.29
C ARG A 2 -19.52 -24.23 1.52
N GLY A 3 -20.54 -25.07 1.56
CA GLY A 3 -21.79 -24.86 0.84
C GLY A 3 -21.77 -25.37 -0.61
N ASN A 4 -22.81 -25.02 -1.37
CA ASN A 4 -22.98 -25.47 -2.75
C ASN A 4 -22.45 -24.43 -3.75
N ILE A 5 -21.16 -24.10 -3.63
CA ILE A 5 -20.51 -23.05 -4.42
C ILE A 5 -20.76 -23.22 -5.92
N ALA A 6 -20.70 -24.45 -6.43
CA ALA A 6 -20.92 -24.72 -7.85
C ALA A 6 -22.31 -24.26 -8.33
N MET A 7 -23.34 -24.58 -7.57
CA MET A 7 -24.72 -24.17 -7.91
C MET A 7 -24.94 -22.65 -7.73
N GLU A 8 -24.29 -22.06 -6.73
CA GLU A 8 -24.33 -20.61 -6.51
C GLU A 8 -23.69 -19.87 -7.69
N ILE A 9 -22.54 -20.33 -8.18
CA ILE A 9 -21.87 -19.79 -9.36
C ILE A 9 -22.81 -19.87 -10.57
N ARG A 10 -23.43 -21.04 -10.79
CA ARG A 10 -24.35 -21.24 -11.92
C ARG A 10 -25.56 -20.31 -11.85
N ALA A 11 -26.17 -20.14 -10.68
CA ALA A 11 -27.32 -19.27 -10.52
C ALA A 11 -26.97 -17.80 -10.84
N VAL A 12 -25.78 -17.34 -10.43
CA VAL A 12 -25.29 -16.00 -10.77
C VAL A 12 -24.97 -15.89 -12.26
N ASP A 13 -24.34 -16.89 -12.85
CA ASP A 13 -24.04 -16.96 -14.28
C ASP A 13 -25.31 -16.87 -15.14
N GLU A 14 -26.33 -17.63 -14.81
CA GLU A 14 -27.62 -17.60 -15.52
C GLU A 14 -28.33 -16.24 -15.42
N ALA A 15 -28.19 -15.55 -14.28
CA ALA A 15 -28.80 -14.24 -14.05
C ALA A 15 -28.05 -13.09 -14.75
N PHE A 16 -26.71 -13.06 -14.68
CA PHE A 16 -25.87 -11.95 -15.18
C PHE A 16 -25.33 -12.20 -16.58
N ARG A 17 -25.20 -13.45 -17.01
CA ARG A 17 -24.65 -13.87 -18.32
C ARG A 17 -23.32 -13.21 -18.65
N PRO A 18 -22.30 -13.34 -17.77
CA PRO A 18 -20.99 -12.75 -18.00
C PRO A 18 -20.31 -13.42 -19.20
N GLU A 19 -19.44 -12.68 -19.88
CA GLU A 19 -18.62 -13.20 -20.98
C GLU A 19 -17.40 -13.99 -20.48
N LEU A 20 -17.05 -13.78 -19.20
CA LEU A 20 -15.90 -14.42 -18.56
C LEU A 20 -16.26 -14.78 -17.11
N ILE A 21 -15.85 -15.99 -16.69
CA ILE A 21 -16.00 -16.47 -15.31
C ILE A 21 -14.62 -16.84 -14.79
N ILE A 22 -14.21 -16.24 -13.68
CA ILE A 22 -12.93 -16.48 -13.04
C ILE A 22 -13.14 -17.00 -11.63
N PHE A 23 -12.65 -18.20 -11.35
CA PHE A 23 -12.66 -18.78 -10.02
C PHE A 23 -11.23 -18.81 -9.45
N ALA A 24 -10.94 -17.89 -8.53
CA ALA A 24 -9.65 -17.70 -7.88
C ALA A 24 -9.82 -17.49 -6.36
N PRO A 25 -10.10 -18.54 -5.58
CA PRO A 25 -10.47 -18.43 -4.18
C PRO A 25 -9.26 -18.41 -3.22
N ALA A 26 -8.09 -18.01 -3.67
CA ALA A 26 -6.94 -17.83 -2.81
C ALA A 26 -7.10 -16.62 -1.86
N LEU A 27 -6.49 -16.72 -0.68
CA LEU A 27 -6.33 -15.65 0.29
C LEU A 27 -4.96 -15.83 0.96
N PRO A 28 -3.89 -15.37 0.30
CA PRO A 28 -2.51 -15.62 0.73
C PRO A 28 -2.23 -15.15 2.15
N ALA A 29 -2.78 -14.01 2.56
CA ALA A 29 -2.64 -13.45 3.91
C ALA A 29 -3.09 -14.41 5.03
N LEU A 30 -4.00 -15.36 4.73
CA LEU A 30 -4.46 -16.38 5.66
C LEU A 30 -3.97 -17.78 5.28
N GLY A 31 -2.90 -17.89 4.48
CA GLY A 31 -2.32 -19.17 4.05
C GLY A 31 -3.21 -19.99 3.13
N ARG A 32 -4.24 -19.39 2.52
CA ARG A 32 -5.06 -20.07 1.50
C ARG A 32 -4.49 -19.84 0.12
N THR A 33 -4.14 -20.94 -0.54
CA THR A 33 -3.55 -20.92 -1.88
C THR A 33 -4.27 -21.88 -2.80
N THR A 34 -4.15 -21.68 -4.10
CA THR A 34 -4.58 -22.64 -5.12
C THR A 34 -3.37 -23.00 -5.96
N VAL A 35 -3.06 -24.27 -6.03
CA VAL A 35 -1.92 -24.80 -6.81
C VAL A 35 -2.37 -26.05 -7.57
N ASP A 36 -2.14 -26.08 -8.88
CA ASP A 36 -2.61 -27.12 -9.80
C ASP A 36 -4.14 -27.35 -9.72
N GLY A 37 -4.88 -26.27 -9.52
CA GLY A 37 -6.34 -26.28 -9.37
C GLY A 37 -6.82 -26.83 -8.03
N VAL A 38 -5.93 -27.12 -7.09
CA VAL A 38 -6.24 -27.68 -5.77
C VAL A 38 -6.12 -26.59 -4.70
N GLN A 39 -7.20 -26.42 -3.94
CA GLN A 39 -7.24 -25.48 -2.83
C GLN A 39 -6.51 -26.02 -1.62
N ARG A 40 -5.62 -25.20 -1.04
CA ARG A 40 -4.77 -25.55 0.11
C ARG A 40 -4.94 -24.55 1.26
N LEU A 41 -4.69 -25.02 2.46
CA LEU A 41 -4.57 -24.20 3.67
C LEU A 41 -3.22 -24.49 4.33
N HIS A 42 -2.36 -23.47 4.43
CA HIS A 42 -0.98 -23.60 4.91
C HIS A 42 -0.22 -24.76 4.21
N GLY A 43 -0.38 -24.87 2.88
CA GLY A 43 0.23 -25.89 2.05
C GLY A 43 -0.45 -27.28 2.07
N VAL A 44 -1.43 -27.50 2.96
CA VAL A 44 -2.17 -28.77 3.05
C VAL A 44 -3.46 -28.68 2.24
N GLU A 45 -3.76 -29.68 1.41
CA GLU A 45 -5.01 -29.79 0.67
C GLU A 45 -6.21 -29.71 1.62
N ILE A 46 -7.22 -28.89 1.31
CA ILE A 46 -8.32 -28.61 2.23
C ILE A 46 -9.08 -29.88 2.65
N CYS A 47 -9.25 -30.83 1.76
CA CYS A 47 -9.88 -32.12 2.08
C CYS A 47 -9.10 -32.95 3.11
N LYS A 48 -7.83 -32.63 3.36
CA LYS A 48 -6.99 -33.28 4.39
C LYS A 48 -6.95 -32.55 5.71
N THR A 49 -7.64 -31.39 5.79
CA THR A 49 -7.71 -30.57 7.00
C THR A 49 -8.97 -30.86 7.82
N GLU A 50 -9.11 -30.22 8.98
CA GLU A 50 -10.32 -30.28 9.81
C GLU A 50 -11.60 -29.84 9.08
N LEU A 51 -11.47 -29.03 8.02
CA LEU A 51 -12.59 -28.55 7.23
C LEU A 51 -13.36 -29.65 6.51
N SER A 52 -12.71 -30.79 6.23
CA SER A 52 -13.37 -31.98 5.67
C SER A 52 -14.29 -32.68 6.66
N ARG A 53 -14.13 -32.42 7.96
CA ARG A 53 -14.90 -33.01 9.05
C ARG A 53 -15.93 -32.07 9.66
N ASP A 54 -16.16 -30.90 9.03
CA ASP A 54 -17.19 -29.98 9.50
C ASP A 54 -18.56 -30.64 9.50
N PRO A 55 -19.27 -30.67 10.65
CA PRO A 55 -20.52 -31.46 10.75
C PRO A 55 -21.67 -30.90 9.92
N LYS A 56 -21.64 -29.62 9.55
CA LYS A 56 -22.70 -28.96 8.78
C LYS A 56 -22.38 -28.85 7.29
N ASN A 57 -21.12 -28.52 6.98
CA ASN A 57 -20.68 -28.25 5.62
C ASN A 57 -19.28 -28.82 5.39
N PRO A 58 -19.11 -30.16 5.35
CA PRO A 58 -17.82 -30.78 5.11
C PRO A 58 -17.30 -30.41 3.71
N VAL A 59 -16.01 -30.13 3.61
CA VAL A 59 -15.36 -29.94 2.32
C VAL A 59 -15.00 -31.33 1.76
N VAL A 60 -15.69 -31.71 0.70
CA VAL A 60 -15.52 -33.04 0.06
C VAL A 60 -14.79 -32.98 -1.27
N GLU A 61 -14.52 -31.78 -1.79
CA GLU A 61 -13.82 -31.55 -3.04
C GLU A 61 -12.93 -30.31 -2.90
N ASP A 62 -11.65 -30.47 -3.16
CA ASP A 62 -10.66 -29.38 -3.16
C ASP A 62 -10.08 -29.07 -4.55
N ASN A 63 -10.36 -29.93 -5.55
CA ASN A 63 -10.04 -29.64 -6.93
C ASN A 63 -11.15 -28.76 -7.54
N LEU A 64 -10.79 -27.53 -7.88
CA LEU A 64 -11.74 -26.51 -8.33
C LEU A 64 -12.28 -26.80 -9.73
N VAL A 65 -11.49 -27.41 -10.61
CA VAL A 65 -11.93 -27.83 -11.93
C VAL A 65 -12.97 -28.95 -11.79
N SER A 66 -12.68 -29.96 -10.98
CA SER A 66 -13.62 -31.06 -10.69
C SER A 66 -14.93 -30.54 -10.10
N LEU A 67 -14.84 -29.53 -9.21
CA LEU A 67 -16.01 -28.91 -8.59
C LEU A 67 -16.93 -28.28 -9.64
N LEU A 68 -16.38 -27.49 -10.56
CA LEU A 68 -17.17 -26.81 -11.59
C LEU A 68 -17.65 -27.76 -12.69
N SER A 69 -16.88 -28.80 -13.03
CA SER A 69 -17.27 -29.79 -14.06
C SER A 69 -18.53 -30.60 -13.71
N ARG A 70 -18.99 -30.51 -12.45
CA ARG A 70 -20.27 -31.14 -12.05
C ARG A 70 -21.50 -30.40 -12.59
N ILE A 71 -21.35 -29.15 -12.97
CA ILE A 71 -22.45 -28.27 -13.35
C ILE A 71 -22.28 -27.59 -14.71
N TYR A 72 -21.05 -27.51 -15.22
CA TYR A 72 -20.73 -26.95 -16.52
C TYR A 72 -20.28 -28.05 -17.49
N GLU A 73 -20.94 -28.13 -18.64
CA GLU A 73 -20.50 -28.97 -19.76
C GLU A 73 -19.46 -28.25 -20.63
N GLU A 74 -19.36 -26.92 -20.48
CA GLU A 74 -18.38 -26.08 -21.15
C GLU A 74 -16.94 -26.40 -20.70
N LYS A 75 -15.98 -26.12 -21.58
CA LYS A 75 -14.56 -26.25 -21.27
C LYS A 75 -14.17 -25.33 -20.12
N ILE A 76 -13.72 -25.91 -19.00
CA ILE A 76 -13.11 -25.20 -17.88
C ILE A 76 -11.60 -25.26 -18.10
N GLN A 77 -10.95 -24.10 -18.12
CA GLN A 77 -9.51 -24.02 -18.30
C GLN A 77 -8.82 -23.68 -16.97
N LEU A 78 -7.86 -24.52 -16.59
CA LEU A 78 -6.96 -24.24 -15.47
C LEU A 78 -5.80 -23.37 -15.95
N LYS A 79 -5.60 -22.23 -15.32
CA LYS A 79 -4.40 -21.40 -15.46
C LYS A 79 -3.48 -21.63 -14.27
N ARG A 80 -2.31 -22.23 -14.55
CA ARG A 80 -1.32 -22.57 -13.53
C ARG A 80 -0.38 -21.42 -13.21
N LEU A 81 0.27 -21.46 -12.08
CA LEU A 81 1.22 -20.42 -11.63
C LEU A 81 2.28 -20.04 -12.69
N PRO A 82 2.92 -20.98 -13.41
CA PRO A 82 3.89 -20.61 -14.43
C PRO A 82 3.27 -19.80 -15.58
N GLU A 83 2.01 -20.09 -15.96
CA GLU A 83 1.29 -19.32 -16.98
C GLU A 83 0.94 -17.93 -16.48
N ILE A 84 0.37 -17.82 -15.24
CA ILE A 84 -0.02 -16.56 -14.60
C ILE A 84 1.18 -15.63 -14.40
N ARG A 85 2.33 -16.20 -14.04
CA ARG A 85 3.58 -15.46 -13.83
C ARG A 85 4.33 -15.12 -15.12
N SER A 86 3.85 -15.61 -16.28
CA SER A 86 4.41 -15.25 -17.60
C SER A 86 4.03 -13.84 -18.00
N SER A 87 4.93 -13.15 -18.69
CA SER A 87 4.65 -11.82 -19.30
C SER A 87 3.60 -11.84 -20.41
N SER A 88 3.31 -13.03 -20.98
CA SER A 88 2.29 -13.23 -22.01
C SER A 88 0.97 -13.78 -21.46
N PHE A 89 0.74 -13.71 -20.16
CA PHE A 89 -0.46 -14.24 -19.54
C PHE A 89 -1.73 -13.58 -20.08
N SER A 90 -2.69 -14.39 -20.48
CA SER A 90 -3.99 -13.94 -20.98
C SER A 90 -5.10 -14.96 -20.70
N LEU A 91 -6.34 -14.48 -20.68
CA LEU A 91 -7.56 -15.28 -20.47
C LEU A 91 -8.29 -15.45 -21.82
N THR A 92 -7.75 -16.31 -22.65
CA THR A 92 -8.26 -16.66 -23.99
C THR A 92 -8.63 -18.15 -24.03
N GLU A 93 -9.33 -18.57 -25.09
CA GLU A 93 -9.66 -19.97 -25.40
C GLU A 93 -10.73 -20.64 -24.52
N SER A 94 -11.29 -19.94 -23.53
CA SER A 94 -12.42 -20.43 -22.72
C SER A 94 -13.21 -19.25 -22.19
N ARG A 95 -14.42 -19.56 -21.68
CA ARG A 95 -15.24 -18.62 -20.90
C ARG A 95 -15.04 -18.81 -19.40
N ILE A 96 -14.71 -20.02 -18.98
CA ILE A 96 -14.59 -20.39 -17.58
C ILE A 96 -13.15 -20.74 -17.23
N PHE A 97 -12.59 -20.01 -16.28
CA PHE A 97 -11.22 -20.22 -15.80
C PHE A 97 -11.18 -20.53 -14.31
N VAL A 98 -10.40 -21.52 -13.96
CA VAL A 98 -9.89 -21.74 -12.61
C VAL A 98 -8.46 -21.21 -12.62
N CYS A 99 -8.11 -20.33 -11.69
CA CYS A 99 -6.80 -19.71 -11.64
C CYS A 99 -6.07 -20.08 -10.35
N ASP A 100 -4.83 -20.55 -10.48
CA ASP A 100 -3.93 -20.74 -9.35
C ASP A 100 -3.50 -19.38 -8.78
N ALA A 101 -3.28 -19.32 -7.47
CA ALA A 101 -2.63 -18.17 -6.83
C ALA A 101 -2.04 -18.58 -5.48
N GLU A 102 -0.80 -18.17 -5.23
CA GLU A 102 -0.09 -18.31 -3.96
C GLU A 102 0.17 -16.96 -3.31
N THR A 103 0.22 -15.89 -4.09
CA THR A 103 0.55 -14.54 -3.65
C THR A 103 -0.53 -13.53 -4.10
N ASP A 104 -0.53 -12.36 -3.48
CA ASP A 104 -1.38 -11.26 -3.91
C ASP A 104 -1.01 -10.77 -5.31
N GLU A 105 0.27 -10.85 -5.70
CA GLU A 105 0.74 -10.55 -7.05
C GLU A 105 0.12 -11.50 -8.10
N ASP A 106 -0.03 -12.79 -7.81
CA ASP A 106 -0.71 -13.73 -8.70
C ASP A 106 -2.17 -13.31 -8.93
N LEU A 107 -2.87 -12.91 -7.85
CA LEU A 107 -4.26 -12.41 -7.94
C LEU A 107 -4.33 -11.09 -8.72
N SER A 108 -3.38 -10.18 -8.55
CA SER A 108 -3.30 -8.92 -9.31
C SER A 108 -3.15 -9.19 -10.82
N ARG A 109 -2.30 -10.14 -11.20
CA ARG A 109 -2.12 -10.54 -12.61
C ARG A 109 -3.40 -11.11 -13.23
N ILE A 110 -4.15 -11.91 -12.46
CA ILE A 110 -5.44 -12.47 -12.90
C ILE A 110 -6.44 -11.36 -13.17
N VAL A 111 -6.56 -10.40 -12.25
CA VAL A 111 -7.48 -9.27 -12.37
C VAL A 111 -7.10 -8.37 -13.55
N GLN A 112 -5.81 -8.05 -13.72
CA GLN A 112 -5.30 -7.25 -14.85
C GLN A 112 -5.55 -7.93 -16.21
N ALA A 113 -5.36 -9.26 -16.31
CA ALA A 113 -5.61 -10.00 -17.54
C ALA A 113 -7.12 -10.02 -17.89
N ALA A 114 -7.99 -10.09 -16.90
CA ALA A 114 -9.42 -10.01 -17.10
C ALA A 114 -9.86 -8.61 -17.55
N ASP A 115 -9.37 -7.56 -16.90
CA ASP A 115 -9.63 -6.16 -17.26
C ASP A 115 -9.17 -5.86 -18.68
N SER A 116 -7.96 -6.30 -19.04
CA SER A 116 -7.40 -6.15 -20.40
C SER A 116 -8.24 -6.84 -21.48
N SER A 117 -9.05 -7.83 -21.11
CA SER A 117 -9.96 -8.51 -22.05
C SER A 117 -11.18 -7.65 -22.43
N GLN A 118 -11.49 -6.64 -21.64
CA GLN A 118 -12.68 -5.76 -21.76
C GLN A 118 -14.00 -6.53 -21.77
N LYS A 119 -14.04 -7.74 -21.22
CA LYS A 119 -15.21 -8.59 -21.13
C LYS A 119 -15.95 -8.41 -19.81
N THR A 120 -17.27 -8.53 -19.87
CA THR A 120 -18.07 -8.60 -18.64
C THR A 120 -17.68 -9.84 -17.84
N THR A 121 -17.08 -9.64 -16.68
CA THR A 121 -16.43 -10.71 -15.90
C THR A 121 -17.15 -10.97 -14.58
N LEU A 122 -17.47 -12.25 -14.31
CA LEU A 122 -17.89 -12.73 -13.00
C LEU A 122 -16.66 -13.27 -12.24
N TYR A 123 -16.32 -12.60 -11.16
CA TYR A 123 -15.24 -13.06 -10.27
C TYR A 123 -15.82 -13.87 -9.11
N ILE A 124 -15.27 -15.03 -8.88
CA ILE A 124 -15.59 -15.91 -7.76
C ILE A 124 -14.33 -16.13 -6.94
N GLY A 125 -14.37 -15.73 -5.68
CA GLY A 125 -13.19 -15.86 -4.83
C GLY A 125 -13.43 -15.44 -3.40
N THR A 126 -12.38 -14.96 -2.77
CA THR A 126 -12.35 -14.48 -1.39
C THR A 126 -12.07 -12.98 -1.36
N ALA A 127 -11.86 -12.41 -0.17
CA ALA A 127 -11.38 -11.04 -0.01
C ALA A 127 -10.09 -10.77 -0.83
N GLY A 128 -9.23 -11.78 -1.02
CA GLY A 128 -7.98 -11.61 -1.77
C GLY A 128 -8.19 -11.10 -3.19
N ILE A 129 -9.10 -11.68 -3.98
CA ILE A 129 -9.38 -11.18 -5.33
C ILE A 129 -10.21 -9.89 -5.31
N ALA A 130 -11.09 -9.73 -4.30
CA ALA A 130 -11.88 -8.51 -4.14
C ALA A 130 -10.97 -7.29 -3.87
N ASP A 131 -9.95 -7.44 -3.03
CA ASP A 131 -8.97 -6.38 -2.76
C ASP A 131 -8.23 -5.97 -4.04
N ARG A 132 -7.84 -6.93 -4.88
CA ARG A 132 -7.15 -6.63 -6.15
C ARG A 132 -8.07 -5.94 -7.17
N LEU A 133 -9.36 -6.27 -7.19
CA LEU A 133 -10.36 -5.56 -7.99
C LEU A 133 -10.52 -4.12 -7.53
N MET A 134 -10.60 -3.89 -6.22
CA MET A 134 -10.68 -2.54 -5.67
C MET A 134 -9.45 -1.70 -6.01
N GLU A 135 -8.25 -2.29 -5.99
CA GLU A 135 -7.01 -1.62 -6.39
C GLU A 135 -7.00 -1.25 -7.89
N LEU A 136 -7.56 -2.10 -8.74
CA LEU A 136 -7.66 -1.81 -10.17
C LEU A 136 -8.63 -0.67 -10.46
N GLU A 137 -9.81 -0.68 -9.83
CA GLU A 137 -10.84 0.35 -10.02
C GLU A 137 -10.46 1.69 -9.39
N ARG A 138 -9.70 1.65 -8.32
CA ARG A 138 -9.21 2.81 -7.58
C ARG A 138 -7.71 2.69 -7.36
N PRO A 139 -6.90 2.99 -8.40
CA PRO A 139 -5.45 2.91 -8.25
C PRO A 139 -5.02 3.77 -7.08
N SER A 140 -4.34 3.15 -6.11
CA SER A 140 -3.74 3.90 -5.02
C SER A 140 -2.50 4.60 -5.56
N PHE A 141 -2.43 5.91 -5.31
CA PHE A 141 -1.19 6.64 -5.52
C PHE A 141 -0.15 6.24 -4.46
N PRO A 142 1.15 6.47 -4.67
CA PRO A 142 2.14 6.26 -3.64
C PRO A 142 1.87 7.12 -2.40
N ALA A 143 2.38 6.73 -1.27
CA ALA A 143 2.32 7.51 -0.05
C ALA A 143 3.56 8.42 0.06
N LEU A 144 3.37 9.64 0.56
CA LEU A 144 4.46 10.55 0.92
C LEU A 144 4.70 10.48 2.43
N GLY A 145 5.92 10.20 2.86
CA GLY A 145 6.38 10.42 4.22
C GLY A 145 7.11 11.75 4.35
N VAL A 146 6.97 12.43 5.50
CA VAL A 146 7.74 13.65 5.82
C VAL A 146 8.32 13.51 7.22
N ALA A 147 9.64 13.64 7.35
CA ALA A 147 10.32 13.39 8.63
C ALA A 147 11.46 14.37 8.89
N ALA A 148 11.40 15.06 10.03
CA ALA A 148 12.48 15.89 10.55
C ALA A 148 12.82 15.54 12.01
N SER A 149 12.27 14.43 12.54
CA SER A 149 12.48 14.04 13.93
C SER A 149 13.88 13.46 14.15
N ILE A 150 14.61 14.00 15.12
CA ILE A 150 15.94 13.54 15.54
C ILE A 150 15.89 12.39 16.56
N SER A 151 14.72 11.80 16.82
CA SER A 151 14.53 10.68 17.73
C SER A 151 15.25 9.42 17.25
N THR A 152 15.90 8.68 18.20
CA THR A 152 16.50 7.38 17.88
C THR A 152 15.49 6.35 17.37
N VAL A 153 14.23 6.46 17.79
CA VAL A 153 13.15 5.61 17.29
C VAL A 153 12.88 5.92 15.82
N THR A 154 12.74 7.20 15.44
CA THR A 154 12.58 7.60 14.05
C THR A 154 13.75 7.14 13.18
N ASN A 155 14.99 7.27 13.67
CA ASN A 155 16.17 6.82 12.95
C ASN A 155 16.09 5.30 12.61
N ARG A 156 15.79 4.43 13.58
CA ARG A 156 15.61 3.00 13.31
C ARG A 156 14.48 2.72 12.31
N GLN A 157 13.37 3.46 12.44
CA GLN A 157 12.24 3.35 11.53
C GLN A 157 12.58 3.76 10.10
N MET A 158 13.45 4.77 9.89
CA MET A 158 13.93 5.16 8.56
C MET A 158 14.79 4.06 7.93
N HIS A 159 15.69 3.44 8.70
CA HIS A 159 16.47 2.30 8.21
C HIS A 159 15.57 1.10 7.86
N PHE A 160 14.53 0.84 8.65
CA PHE A 160 13.56 -0.19 8.33
C PHE A 160 12.80 0.13 7.03
N CYS A 161 12.34 1.36 6.84
CA CYS A 161 11.66 1.79 5.61
C CYS A 161 12.55 1.59 4.37
N GLU A 162 13.82 1.94 4.45
CA GLU A 162 14.78 1.72 3.36
C GLU A 162 14.91 0.23 3.01
N GLN A 163 15.00 -0.66 4.02
CA GLN A 163 15.03 -2.11 3.82
C GLN A 163 13.74 -2.67 3.19
N GLN A 164 12.61 -1.97 3.37
CA GLN A 164 11.34 -2.32 2.73
C GLN A 164 11.18 -1.75 1.32
N GLY A 165 12.21 -1.11 0.77
CA GLY A 165 12.20 -0.54 -0.58
C GLY A 165 11.50 0.82 -0.70
N ILE A 166 11.24 1.51 0.43
CA ILE A 166 10.71 2.88 0.41
C ILE A 166 11.85 3.83 0.04
N THR A 167 11.61 4.69 -0.93
CA THR A 167 12.60 5.68 -1.40
C THR A 167 12.80 6.79 -0.38
N LEU A 168 14.05 7.03 0.04
CA LEU A 168 14.40 8.05 1.02
C LEU A 168 15.12 9.23 0.35
N ILE A 169 14.51 10.41 0.35
CA ILE A 169 15.10 11.66 -0.14
C ILE A 169 15.60 12.47 1.04
N ARG A 170 16.93 12.49 1.22
CA ARG A 170 17.61 13.03 2.43
C ARG A 170 18.16 14.43 2.16
N LEU A 171 17.58 15.42 2.84
CA LEU A 171 18.03 16.82 2.75
C LEU A 171 19.24 17.06 3.63
N PRO A 172 20.37 17.52 3.10
CA PRO A 172 21.56 17.87 3.90
C PRO A 172 21.34 19.21 4.60
N VAL A 173 20.90 19.15 5.87
CA VAL A 173 20.49 20.33 6.65
C VAL A 173 21.61 21.36 6.75
N ASP A 174 22.83 20.92 7.05
CA ASP A 174 24.01 21.78 7.18
C ASP A 174 24.28 22.59 5.90
N LYS A 175 24.25 21.93 4.75
CA LYS A 175 24.53 22.54 3.44
C LYS A 175 23.43 23.51 3.03
N ILE A 176 22.17 23.15 3.29
CA ILE A 176 21.01 24.02 2.97
C ILE A 176 21.04 25.27 3.86
N LEU A 177 21.35 25.14 5.16
CA LEU A 177 21.50 26.29 6.06
C LEU A 177 22.63 27.20 5.61
N GLN A 178 23.76 26.68 5.15
CA GLN A 178 24.89 27.45 4.63
C GLN A 178 24.64 28.04 3.23
N GLY A 179 23.57 27.67 2.55
CA GLY A 179 23.28 28.10 1.17
C GLY A 179 24.19 27.48 0.11
N SER A 180 24.91 26.39 0.45
CA SER A 180 25.74 25.63 -0.49
C SER A 180 24.97 24.55 -1.23
N ASP A 181 23.74 24.26 -0.82
CA ASP A 181 22.78 23.40 -1.50
C ASP A 181 21.35 23.96 -1.34
N THR A 182 20.39 23.47 -2.13
CA THR A 182 19.01 23.97 -2.10
C THR A 182 17.99 22.82 -1.92
N ALA A 183 16.87 23.13 -1.28
CA ALA A 183 15.80 22.14 -1.04
C ALA A 183 15.05 21.75 -2.34
N GLU A 184 15.02 22.65 -3.33
CA GLU A 184 14.28 22.49 -4.59
C GLU A 184 14.71 21.23 -5.37
N ARG A 185 16.01 20.94 -5.38
CA ARG A 185 16.54 19.73 -6.01
C ARG A 185 15.93 18.47 -5.40
N TYR A 186 15.87 18.40 -4.09
CA TYR A 186 15.34 17.25 -3.35
C TYR A 186 13.82 17.15 -3.46
N VAL A 187 13.13 18.27 -3.57
CA VAL A 187 11.69 18.32 -3.92
C VAL A 187 11.48 17.65 -5.28
N GLN A 188 12.27 18.00 -6.29
CA GLN A 188 12.16 17.38 -7.62
C GLN A 188 12.48 15.89 -7.60
N GLU A 189 13.51 15.45 -6.88
CA GLU A 189 13.83 14.04 -6.71
C GLU A 189 12.66 13.26 -6.07
N ALA A 190 11.98 13.85 -5.07
CA ALA A 190 10.81 13.25 -4.44
C ALA A 190 9.60 13.17 -5.38
N VAL A 191 9.34 14.24 -6.15
CA VAL A 191 8.28 14.28 -7.17
C VAL A 191 8.52 13.20 -8.24
N ASP A 192 9.75 13.06 -8.71
CA ASP A 192 10.11 12.06 -9.71
C ASP A 192 9.92 10.62 -9.19
N ALA A 193 10.27 10.35 -7.93
CA ALA A 193 10.06 9.06 -7.29
C ALA A 193 8.56 8.73 -7.15
N LEU A 194 7.76 9.67 -6.64
CA LEU A 194 6.31 9.52 -6.52
C LEU A 194 5.65 9.31 -7.89
N ASN A 195 6.09 10.01 -8.92
CA ASN A 195 5.56 9.85 -10.29
C ASN A 195 5.95 8.48 -10.91
N ARG A 196 6.99 7.81 -10.39
CA ARG A 196 7.29 6.40 -10.70
C ARG A 196 6.51 5.41 -9.84
N SER A 197 5.51 5.89 -9.06
CA SER A 197 4.71 5.08 -8.12
C SER A 197 5.52 4.49 -6.96
N GLU A 198 6.63 5.12 -6.58
CA GLU A 198 7.44 4.73 -5.43
C GLU A 198 6.95 5.43 -4.16
N ASP A 199 6.65 4.65 -3.11
CA ASP A 199 6.44 5.23 -1.78
C ASP A 199 7.71 5.97 -1.37
N THR A 200 7.58 7.25 -1.01
CA THR A 200 8.74 8.13 -0.83
C THR A 200 8.68 8.86 0.50
N ILE A 201 9.81 8.93 1.21
CA ILE A 201 9.96 9.74 2.42
C ILE A 201 10.92 10.90 2.14
N PHE A 202 10.40 12.12 2.25
CA PHE A 202 11.14 13.37 2.23
C PHE A 202 11.58 13.70 3.66
N LEU A 203 12.87 13.67 3.93
CA LEU A 203 13.37 13.74 5.30
C LEU A 203 14.65 14.56 5.43
N THR A 204 14.91 15.10 6.62
CA THR A 204 16.25 15.63 6.93
C THR A 204 17.26 14.48 7.04
N ASP A 205 18.48 14.70 6.60
CA ASP A 205 19.58 13.74 6.76
C ASP A 205 19.84 13.39 8.24
N THR A 206 19.61 14.35 9.14
CA THR A 206 19.68 14.16 10.60
C THR A 206 18.63 13.20 11.17
N ALA A 207 17.47 13.06 10.51
CA ALA A 207 16.46 12.06 10.88
C ALA A 207 16.90 10.63 10.53
N TYR A 208 17.75 10.47 9.53
CA TYR A 208 18.34 9.20 9.14
C TYR A 208 19.66 8.91 9.88
N ASN A 209 20.57 9.90 9.97
CA ASN A 209 21.84 9.80 10.67
C ASN A 209 21.99 10.93 11.69
N ARG A 210 21.88 10.60 12.96
CA ARG A 210 21.97 11.58 14.06
C ARG A 210 23.37 12.19 14.24
N GLU A 211 24.43 11.56 13.75
CA GLU A 211 25.79 12.10 13.82
C GLU A 211 25.93 13.42 13.04
N LEU A 212 25.04 13.66 12.06
CA LEU A 212 25.01 14.90 11.28
C LEU A 212 24.40 16.10 12.03
N LEU A 213 23.82 15.87 13.21
CA LEU A 213 23.21 16.93 14.02
C LEU A 213 24.24 18.00 14.43
N GLU A 214 25.42 17.59 14.81
CA GLU A 214 26.50 18.50 15.23
C GLU A 214 26.89 19.45 14.08
N ALA A 215 27.05 18.90 12.86
CA ALA A 215 27.31 19.71 11.67
C ALA A 215 26.21 20.73 11.37
N SER A 216 24.94 20.35 11.57
CA SER A 216 23.80 21.22 11.40
C SER A 216 23.77 22.36 12.43
N TYR A 217 24.10 22.08 13.69
CA TYR A 217 24.24 23.12 14.72
C TYR A 217 25.41 24.06 14.44
N GLN A 218 26.58 23.54 14.04
CA GLN A 218 27.74 24.36 13.67
C GLN A 218 27.43 25.27 12.46
N ALA A 219 26.70 24.76 11.47
CA ALA A 219 26.23 25.56 10.35
C ALA A 219 25.33 26.71 10.80
N GLY A 220 24.40 26.44 11.72
CA GLY A 220 23.54 27.46 12.31
C GLY A 220 24.28 28.48 13.15
N ASP A 221 25.21 28.04 14.00
CA ASP A 221 26.08 28.93 14.81
C ASP A 221 26.88 29.89 13.95
N THR A 222 27.40 29.44 12.81
CA THR A 222 28.11 30.30 11.85
C THR A 222 27.23 31.41 11.31
N LEU A 223 25.91 31.20 11.27
CA LEU A 223 24.90 32.16 10.85
C LEU A 223 24.36 33.02 12.02
N GLY A 224 24.88 32.81 13.23
CA GLY A 224 24.39 33.45 14.45
C GLY A 224 23.02 33.03 14.92
N LEU A 225 22.58 31.81 14.53
CA LEU A 225 21.26 31.26 14.88
C LEU A 225 21.32 30.49 16.21
N THR A 226 20.35 30.70 17.03
CA THR A 226 20.10 29.86 18.20
C THR A 226 19.58 28.47 17.80
N PRO A 227 19.69 27.41 18.65
CA PRO A 227 19.14 26.10 18.38
C PRO A 227 17.63 26.11 18.04
N LEU A 228 16.88 27.02 18.65
CA LEU A 228 15.46 27.20 18.36
C LEU A 228 15.23 27.72 16.93
N GLU A 229 15.98 28.75 16.52
CA GLU A 229 15.90 29.33 15.18
C GLU A 229 16.34 28.34 14.11
N ILE A 230 17.34 27.49 14.40
CA ILE A 230 17.71 26.36 13.51
C ILE A 230 16.53 25.42 13.34
N GLY A 231 15.88 25.00 14.43
CA GLY A 231 14.70 24.15 14.40
C GLY A 231 13.54 24.76 13.58
N ASP A 232 13.29 26.06 13.76
CA ASP A 232 12.26 26.80 13.01
C ASP A 232 12.56 26.86 11.51
N ARG A 233 13.82 27.08 11.13
CA ARG A 233 14.24 27.06 9.73
C ARG A 233 14.08 25.67 9.11
N VAL A 234 14.53 24.62 9.80
CA VAL A 234 14.37 23.24 9.34
C VAL A 234 12.89 22.88 9.17
N ARG A 235 12.04 23.26 10.14
CA ARG A 235 10.58 23.09 10.04
C ARG A 235 10.02 23.79 8.79
N SER A 236 10.42 25.03 8.55
CA SER A 236 10.00 25.81 7.38
C SER A 236 10.43 25.15 6.07
N ILE A 237 11.69 24.72 5.96
CA ILE A 237 12.23 24.06 4.76
C ILE A 237 11.46 22.77 4.46
N ILE A 238 11.28 21.91 5.46
CA ILE A 238 10.58 20.63 5.31
C ILE A 238 9.09 20.84 4.98
N GLY A 239 8.43 21.78 5.68
CA GLY A 239 7.02 22.06 5.45
C GLY A 239 6.76 22.65 4.06
N HIS A 240 7.60 23.59 3.63
CA HIS A 240 7.52 24.17 2.28
C HIS A 240 7.82 23.12 1.20
N GLY A 241 8.89 22.34 1.36
CA GLY A 241 9.25 21.30 0.43
C GLY A 241 8.15 20.25 0.28
N ALA A 242 7.55 19.80 1.40
CA ALA A 242 6.43 18.86 1.36
C ALA A 242 5.20 19.44 0.64
N THR A 243 4.92 20.73 0.83
CA THR A 243 3.82 21.40 0.13
C THR A 243 4.07 21.45 -1.38
N GLU A 244 5.30 21.80 -1.80
CA GLU A 244 5.66 21.83 -3.21
C GLU A 244 5.61 20.43 -3.86
N ILE A 245 5.98 19.37 -3.13
CA ILE A 245 5.81 17.97 -3.59
C ILE A 245 4.33 17.68 -3.82
N LEU A 246 3.46 18.03 -2.87
CA LEU A 246 2.02 17.79 -2.98
C LEU A 246 1.35 18.53 -4.15
N ARG A 247 1.88 19.68 -4.55
CA ARG A 247 1.40 20.44 -5.73
C ARG A 247 1.76 19.75 -7.05
N GLN A 248 2.84 18.98 -7.08
CA GLN A 248 3.42 18.41 -8.29
C GLN A 248 3.20 16.91 -8.45
N ALA A 249 2.88 16.18 -7.36
CA ALA A 249 2.66 14.74 -7.38
C ALA A 249 1.36 14.35 -6.69
N LYS A 250 0.66 13.36 -7.25
CA LYS A 250 -0.52 12.78 -6.60
C LYS A 250 -0.10 11.73 -5.59
N VAL A 251 -0.66 11.80 -4.39
CA VAL A 251 -0.40 10.85 -3.31
C VAL A 251 -1.71 10.32 -2.70
N SER A 252 -1.68 9.10 -2.18
CA SER A 252 -2.81 8.54 -1.42
C SER A 252 -3.00 9.21 -0.06
N GLY A 253 -1.94 9.81 0.47
CA GLY A 253 -1.92 10.54 1.72
C GLY A 253 -0.50 10.81 2.18
N VAL A 254 -0.37 11.51 3.31
CA VAL A 254 0.92 11.91 3.87
C VAL A 254 1.10 11.34 5.27
N PHE A 255 2.25 10.74 5.52
CA PHE A 255 2.72 10.37 6.85
C PHE A 255 3.64 11.46 7.40
N LEU A 256 3.42 11.89 8.63
CA LEU A 256 4.19 12.95 9.29
C LEU A 256 4.76 12.43 10.62
N THR A 257 6.06 12.58 10.82
CA THR A 257 6.66 12.29 12.13
C THR A 257 7.22 13.53 12.78
N GLY A 258 6.73 13.79 14.01
CA GLY A 258 7.02 14.97 14.81
C GLY A 258 5.91 16.02 14.73
N GLY A 259 5.53 16.57 15.89
CA GLY A 259 4.50 17.60 15.99
C GLY A 259 4.83 18.85 15.18
N ASP A 260 6.10 19.29 15.23
CA ASP A 260 6.57 20.48 14.49
C ASP A 260 6.50 20.26 12.97
N THR A 261 6.81 19.05 12.49
CA THR A 261 6.70 18.72 11.07
C THR A 261 5.23 18.76 10.61
N ALA A 262 4.32 18.19 11.41
CA ALA A 262 2.90 18.22 11.13
C ALA A 262 2.33 19.65 11.12
N LEU A 263 2.69 20.45 12.12
CA LEU A 263 2.30 21.84 12.21
C LEU A 263 2.83 22.64 11.01
N GLY A 264 4.10 22.44 10.64
CA GLY A 264 4.73 23.11 9.50
C GLY A 264 3.98 22.85 8.20
N LEU A 265 3.61 21.59 7.91
CA LEU A 265 2.83 21.27 6.72
C LEU A 265 1.43 21.90 6.78
N LEU A 266 0.68 21.70 7.87
CA LEU A 266 -0.70 22.20 8.01
C LEU A 266 -0.79 23.73 7.86
N MET A 267 0.17 24.47 8.40
CA MET A 267 0.25 25.91 8.22
C MET A 267 0.53 26.30 6.77
N ASN A 268 1.45 25.62 6.09
CA ASN A 268 1.80 25.94 4.70
C ASN A 268 0.66 25.66 3.72
N ILE A 269 -0.17 24.64 3.97
CA ILE A 269 -1.32 24.33 3.13
C ILE A 269 -2.58 25.12 3.48
N GLY A 270 -2.51 25.97 4.52
CA GLY A 270 -3.62 26.81 4.97
C GLY A 270 -4.81 26.01 5.53
N ALA A 271 -4.54 24.88 6.20
CA ALA A 271 -5.59 24.06 6.77
C ALA A 271 -6.32 24.79 7.91
N ASP A 272 -7.65 24.75 7.91
CA ASP A 272 -8.50 25.30 8.98
C ASP A 272 -8.56 24.35 10.19
N GLY A 273 -8.36 23.04 9.96
CA GLY A 273 -8.38 22.01 10.97
C GLY A 273 -8.21 20.62 10.40
N SER A 274 -8.54 19.61 11.21
CA SER A 274 -8.53 18.22 10.79
C SER A 274 -9.62 17.42 11.47
N GLU A 275 -10.11 16.37 10.82
CA GLU A 275 -11.05 15.39 11.36
C GLU A 275 -10.32 14.07 11.63
N ILE A 276 -10.51 13.48 12.81
CA ILE A 276 -9.96 12.16 13.13
C ILE A 276 -10.87 11.11 12.47
N LEU A 277 -10.33 10.33 11.55
CA LEU A 277 -11.06 9.25 10.89
C LEU A 277 -10.98 7.94 11.67
N SER A 278 -9.79 7.58 12.12
CA SER A 278 -9.54 6.35 12.89
C SER A 278 -8.20 6.41 13.61
N GLU A 279 -7.91 5.40 14.40
CA GLU A 279 -6.59 5.14 14.95
C GLU A 279 -6.02 3.89 14.27
N ILE A 280 -4.90 4.03 13.57
CA ILE A 280 -4.27 2.91 12.84
C ILE A 280 -3.33 2.07 13.70
N MET A 281 -2.76 2.70 14.72
CA MET A 281 -1.99 2.10 15.81
C MET A 281 -2.17 2.97 17.03
N VAL A 282 -1.95 2.42 18.23
CA VAL A 282 -2.08 3.18 19.49
C VAL A 282 -1.23 4.46 19.45
N GLY A 283 -1.87 5.61 19.56
CA GLY A 283 -1.24 6.92 19.49
C GLY A 283 -0.84 7.38 18.09
N ILE A 284 -1.30 6.71 17.03
CA ILE A 284 -1.04 7.06 15.62
C ILE A 284 -2.37 7.22 14.88
N PRO A 285 -2.98 8.40 14.90
CA PRO A 285 -4.25 8.65 14.23
C PRO A 285 -4.09 8.81 12.73
N LEU A 286 -5.12 8.36 11.99
CA LEU A 286 -5.43 8.75 10.63
C LEU A 286 -6.40 9.93 10.71
N ILE A 287 -6.03 11.04 10.12
CA ILE A 287 -6.83 12.27 10.10
C ILE A 287 -7.07 12.72 8.65
N GLN A 288 -8.07 13.54 8.45
CA GLN A 288 -8.34 14.20 7.18
C GLN A 288 -8.24 15.71 7.36
N VAL A 289 -7.52 16.37 6.47
CA VAL A 289 -7.42 17.85 6.43
C VAL A 289 -8.78 18.45 6.10
N LYS A 290 -9.12 19.54 6.80
CA LYS A 290 -10.30 20.35 6.51
C LYS A 290 -9.86 21.77 6.16
N GLY A 291 -10.37 22.25 5.03
CA GLY A 291 -10.03 23.55 4.48
C GLY A 291 -8.64 23.62 3.86
N GLY A 292 -8.31 24.77 3.32
CA GLY A 292 -7.03 25.04 2.65
C GLY A 292 -6.92 24.42 1.26
N GLU A 293 -5.68 24.44 0.73
CA GLU A 293 -5.38 23.99 -0.64
C GLU A 293 -5.60 22.47 -0.84
N PHE A 294 -5.43 21.69 0.22
CA PHE A 294 -5.52 20.23 0.19
C PHE A 294 -6.66 19.71 1.10
N ASP A 295 -7.84 20.31 1.02
CA ASP A 295 -9.02 19.82 1.72
C ASP A 295 -9.29 18.35 1.35
N GLY A 296 -9.55 17.50 2.34
CA GLY A 296 -9.75 16.08 2.14
C GLY A 296 -8.48 15.21 2.12
N LEU A 297 -7.27 15.81 2.14
CA LEU A 297 -6.01 15.05 2.19
C LEU A 297 -5.95 14.19 3.46
N LYS A 298 -5.66 12.90 3.29
CA LYS A 298 -5.41 11.99 4.41
C LYS A 298 -4.02 12.20 4.99
N LEU A 299 -3.93 12.31 6.30
CA LEU A 299 -2.67 12.41 7.03
C LEU A 299 -2.62 11.36 8.13
N VAL A 300 -1.44 10.78 8.31
CA VAL A 300 -1.11 10.01 9.52
C VAL A 300 -0.04 10.77 10.28
N THR A 301 -0.27 11.02 11.55
CA THR A 301 0.69 11.74 12.40
C THR A 301 1.21 10.83 13.51
N LYS A 302 2.50 10.93 13.80
CA LYS A 302 3.17 10.15 14.84
C LYS A 302 4.14 11.04 15.64
N ALA A 303 4.10 10.95 16.96
CA ALA A 303 5.17 11.53 17.79
C ALA A 303 6.52 10.81 17.51
N GLY A 304 7.62 11.55 17.49
CA GLY A 304 8.92 11.03 17.06
C GLY A 304 9.39 9.77 17.81
N ALA A 305 9.09 9.67 19.10
CA ALA A 305 9.52 8.56 19.95
C ALA A 305 8.55 7.35 19.99
N PHE A 306 7.48 7.34 19.19
CA PHE A 306 6.44 6.32 19.22
C PHE A 306 6.61 5.24 18.15
N GLY A 307 5.99 4.08 18.42
CA GLY A 307 5.84 2.95 17.49
C GLY A 307 7.06 2.01 17.43
N ALA A 308 6.82 0.79 16.97
CA ALA A 308 7.84 -0.19 16.64
C ALA A 308 8.63 0.22 15.38
N ASP A 309 9.65 -0.53 15.02
CA ASP A 309 10.53 -0.19 13.89
C ASP A 309 9.80 -0.18 12.54
N ASP A 310 8.72 -0.96 12.39
CA ASP A 310 7.88 -1.04 11.19
C ASP A 310 6.75 0.01 11.13
N ALA A 311 6.56 0.81 12.19
CA ALA A 311 5.39 1.68 12.33
C ALA A 311 5.20 2.66 11.16
N ILE A 312 6.28 3.24 10.62
CA ILE A 312 6.20 4.17 9.49
C ILE A 312 5.81 3.44 8.20
N ALA A 313 6.46 2.32 7.89
CA ALA A 313 6.14 1.52 6.71
C ALA A 313 4.69 1.00 6.77
N PHE A 314 4.22 0.57 7.94
CA PHE A 314 2.84 0.18 8.17
C PHE A 314 1.87 1.35 7.93
N ALA A 315 2.16 2.52 8.49
CA ALA A 315 1.32 3.71 8.33
C ALA A 315 1.22 4.16 6.87
N MET A 316 2.32 4.13 6.11
CA MET A 316 2.32 4.46 4.69
C MET A 316 1.48 3.47 3.87
N ARG A 317 1.52 2.17 4.20
CA ARG A 317 0.61 1.19 3.57
C ARG A 317 -0.85 1.49 3.87
N LYS A 318 -1.17 1.84 5.12
CA LYS A 318 -2.54 2.18 5.54
C LYS A 318 -3.11 3.41 4.83
N LEU A 319 -2.28 4.39 4.47
CA LEU A 319 -2.71 5.54 3.66
C LEU A 319 -3.20 5.15 2.26
N LYS A 320 -2.73 4.03 1.73
CA LYS A 320 -3.13 3.52 0.41
C LYS A 320 -4.39 2.66 0.45
N GLU A 321 -4.81 2.23 1.64
CA GLU A 321 -6.06 1.49 1.79
C GLU A 321 -7.27 2.44 1.61
N HIS A 322 -8.26 1.97 0.89
CA HIS A 322 -9.53 2.69 0.69
C HIS A 322 -10.43 2.45 1.91
N LEU A 323 -10.28 3.28 2.94
CA LEU A 323 -11.15 3.32 4.12
C LEU A 323 -12.25 4.36 3.93
#